data_1a9e38f7d079763c1a91102b1386bec2
#
_entry.id   1a9e38f7d079763c1a91102b1386bec2
#
_cell.length_a   1.000
_cell.length_b   1.000
_cell.length_c   1.000
_cell.angle_alpha   90.00
_cell.angle_beta   90.00
_cell.angle_gamma   90.00
#
_symmetry.space_group_name_H-M   'P 1'
#
loop_
_entity.id
_entity.type
_entity.pdbx_description
1 polymer ?
#
loop_
_entity_poly.entity_id
_entity_poly.type
_entity_poly.pdbx_seq_one_letter_code
_entity_poly.pdbx_strand_id
1 'polypeptide(L)' 'LARVLMAHIETTASECGVTRLVGHVLKGNEAMQGMMTAMGYTLGEGDSRDTDPWVKDISIPTNLL' A
#
# COMPACT_ATOMS: atom_id res chain seq x y z
N LEU A 1 8.53 -5.89 11.41
CA LEU A 1 8.49 -4.49 11.84
C LEU A 1 7.86 -3.58 10.78
N ALA A 2 8.27 -3.74 9.53
CA ALA A 2 7.69 -2.94 8.44
C ALA A 2 6.20 -3.20 8.25
N ARG A 3 5.75 -4.42 8.46
CA ARG A 3 4.33 -4.76 8.35
C ARG A 3 3.49 -4.04 9.41
N VAL A 4 4.00 -3.96 10.62
CA VAL A 4 3.32 -3.27 11.71
C VAL A 4 3.21 -1.78 11.39
N LEU A 5 4.29 -1.21 10.87
CA LEU A 5 4.31 0.20 10.50
C LEU A 5 3.33 0.49 9.36
N MET A 6 3.30 -0.35 8.34
CA MET A 6 2.37 -0.18 7.22
C MET A 6 0.92 -0.31 7.66
N ALA A 7 0.61 -1.26 8.51
CA ALA A 7 -0.74 -1.42 9.03
C ALA A 7 -1.18 -0.19 9.81
N HIS A 8 -0.27 0.41 10.56
CA HIS A 8 -0.54 1.61 11.33
C HIS A 8 -0.83 2.80 10.41
N ILE A 9 -0.03 2.94 9.35
CA ILE A 9 -0.22 4.00 8.36
C ILE A 9 -1.58 3.84 7.68
N GLU A 10 -1.95 2.62 7.32
CA GLU A 10 -3.23 2.36 6.67
C GLU A 10 -4.41 2.71 7.58
N THR A 11 -4.32 2.37 8.85
CA THR A 11 -5.36 2.72 9.82
C THR A 11 -5.51 4.24 9.95
N THR A 12 -4.41 4.93 10.11
CA THR A 12 -4.40 6.39 10.24
C THR A 12 -4.96 7.05 8.99
N ALA A 13 -4.53 6.60 7.81
CA ALA A 13 -5.01 7.16 6.55
C ALA A 13 -6.51 6.94 6.39
N SER A 14 -7.00 5.77 6.75
CA SER A 14 -8.41 5.46 6.68
C SER A 14 -9.24 6.37 7.60
N GLU A 15 -8.74 6.64 8.80
CA GLU A 15 -9.40 7.54 9.75
C GLU A 15 -9.44 8.97 9.21
N CYS A 16 -8.48 9.35 8.39
CA CYS A 16 -8.44 10.68 7.78
C CYS A 16 -9.27 10.78 6.51
N GLY A 17 -9.95 9.72 6.11
CA GLY A 17 -10.80 9.72 4.93
C GLY A 17 -10.06 9.38 3.64
N VAL A 18 -8.83 8.93 3.73
CA VAL A 18 -8.07 8.48 2.57
C VAL A 18 -8.60 7.12 2.12
N THR A 19 -8.87 6.97 0.83
CA THR A 19 -9.41 5.71 0.28
C THR A 19 -8.39 4.89 -0.48
N ARG A 20 -7.21 5.43 -0.73
CA ARG A 20 -6.17 4.73 -1.48
C ARG A 20 -4.79 5.15 -1.00
N LEU A 21 -3.92 4.16 -0.84
CA LEU A 21 -2.52 4.39 -0.55
C LEU A 21 -1.68 3.96 -1.74
N VAL A 22 -0.65 4.74 -2.03
CA VAL A 22 0.30 4.42 -3.09
C VAL A 22 1.70 4.42 -2.49
N GLY A 23 2.40 3.31 -2.62
CA GLY A 23 3.79 3.20 -2.20
C GLY A 23 4.69 2.95 -3.39
N HIS A 24 5.82 3.65 -3.46
CA HIS A 24 6.79 3.45 -4.53
C HIS A 24 7.89 2.51 -4.05
N VAL A 25 8.06 1.40 -4.73
CA VAL A 25 9.02 0.37 -4.37
C VAL A 25 10.04 0.23 -5.49
N LEU A 26 11.32 0.15 -5.13
CA LEU A 26 12.40 -0.04 -6.11
C LEU A 26 12.15 -1.33 -6.89
N LYS A 27 12.35 -1.27 -8.20
CA LYS A 27 12.07 -2.42 -9.08
C LYS A 27 12.86 -3.67 -8.74
N GLY A 28 14.06 -3.50 -8.19
CA GLY A 28 14.89 -4.63 -7.80
C GLY A 28 14.66 -5.16 -6.39
N ASN A 29 13.76 -4.54 -5.63
CA ASN A 29 13.54 -4.92 -4.24
C ASN A 29 12.44 -5.98 -4.13
N GLU A 30 12.80 -7.22 -4.41
CA GLU A 30 11.84 -8.33 -4.40
C GLU A 30 11.24 -8.60 -3.02
N ALA A 31 12.01 -8.41 -1.97
CA ALA A 31 11.51 -8.61 -0.61
C ALA A 31 10.38 -7.64 -0.29
N MET A 32 10.54 -6.37 -0.64
CA MET A 32 9.53 -5.36 -0.41
C MET A 32 8.30 -5.59 -1.29
N GLN A 33 8.53 -5.98 -2.54
CA GLN A 33 7.43 -6.30 -3.46
C GLN A 33 6.60 -7.47 -2.93
N GLY A 34 7.26 -8.49 -2.40
CA GLY A 34 6.57 -9.63 -1.79
C GLY A 34 5.75 -9.21 -0.58
N MET A 35 6.30 -8.34 0.25
CA MET A 35 5.57 -7.82 1.40
C MET A 35 4.34 -7.01 0.97
N MET A 36 4.48 -6.17 -0.03
CA MET A 36 3.36 -5.37 -0.54
C MET A 36 2.25 -6.27 -1.05
N THR A 37 2.61 -7.31 -1.80
CA THR A 37 1.63 -8.28 -2.29
C THR A 37 0.93 -8.98 -1.12
N ALA A 38 1.70 -9.39 -0.12
CA ALA A 38 1.13 -10.08 1.05
C ALA A 38 0.18 -9.18 1.83
N MET A 39 0.39 -7.88 1.78
CA MET A 39 -0.47 -6.91 2.46
C MET A 39 -1.67 -6.46 1.62
N GLY A 40 -1.83 -7.00 0.44
CA GLY A 40 -2.97 -6.70 -0.40
C GLY A 40 -2.77 -5.57 -1.40
N TYR A 41 -1.55 -5.12 -1.57
CA TYR A 41 -1.24 -4.12 -2.60
C TYR A 41 -1.15 -4.77 -3.96
N THR A 42 -1.49 -4.01 -4.99
CA THR A 42 -1.34 -4.44 -6.38
C THR A 42 -0.44 -3.47 -7.11
N LEU A 43 0.24 -3.99 -8.13
CA LEU A 43 1.11 -3.17 -8.95
C LEU A 43 0.28 -2.24 -9.81
N GLY A 44 0.53 -0.94 -9.68
CA GLY A 44 -0.13 0.06 -10.47
C GLY A 44 0.67 0.43 -11.71
N GLU A 45 0.15 1.39 -12.44
CA GLU A 45 0.83 1.92 -13.62
C GLU A 45 1.64 3.15 -13.25
N GLY A 46 2.84 3.26 -13.80
CA GLY A 46 3.68 4.39 -13.56
C GLY A 46 4.83 4.44 -14.55
N ASP A 47 5.37 5.63 -14.73
CA ASP A 47 6.44 5.86 -15.68
C ASP A 47 7.82 5.96 -15.03
N SER A 48 7.90 5.68 -13.75
CA SER A 48 9.17 5.78 -13.05
C SER A 48 10.16 4.73 -13.55
N ARG A 49 11.40 5.16 -13.71
CA ARG A 49 12.46 4.29 -14.20
C ARG A 49 12.90 3.29 -13.14
N ASP A 50 12.96 3.71 -11.89
CA ASP A 50 13.59 2.94 -10.83
C ASP A 50 12.60 2.33 -9.85
N THR A 51 11.38 2.84 -9.80
CA THR A 51 10.38 2.37 -8.86
C THR A 51 9.08 2.05 -9.57
N ASP A 52 8.30 1.18 -8.93
CA ASP A 52 6.94 0.88 -9.36
C ASP A 52 5.97 1.31 -8.28
N PRO A 53 4.80 1.86 -8.65
CA PRO A 53 3.78 2.20 -7.69
C PRO A 53 2.99 0.96 -7.27
N TRP A 54 2.81 0.79 -5.98
CA TRP A 54 1.98 -0.27 -5.42
C TRP A 54 0.79 0.39 -4.75
N VAL A 55 -0.40 -0.06 -5.07
CA VAL A 55 -1.64 0.62 -4.72
C VAL A 55 -2.53 -0.31 -3.91
N LYS A 56 -3.17 0.23 -2.89
CA LYS A 56 -4.15 -0.51 -2.09
C LYS A 56 -5.33 0.40 -1.78
N ASP A 57 -6.53 -0.10 -1.99
CA ASP A 57 -7.74 0.57 -1.55
C ASP A 57 -7.94 0.26 -0.07
N ILE A 58 -8.12 1.30 0.72
CA ILE A 58 -8.23 1.20 2.17
C ILE A 58 -9.52 1.81 2.70
N SER A 59 -10.51 1.95 1.86
CA SER A 59 -11.79 2.50 2.29
C SER A 59 -12.39 1.65 3.41
N ILE A 60 -12.92 2.31 4.42
CA ILE A 60 -13.54 1.62 5.54
C ILE A 60 -14.82 0.97 5.07
N PRO A 61 -14.99 -0.34 5.29
CA PRO A 61 -16.24 -1.00 4.92
C PRO A 61 -17.41 -0.42 5.72
N THR A 62 -18.46 -0.09 5.03
CA THR A 62 -19.65 0.46 5.68
C THR A 62 -20.32 -0.52 6.61
N ASN A 63 -20.08 -1.80 6.39
CA ASN A 63 -20.67 -2.84 7.24
C ASN A 63 -20.08 -2.89 8.64
N LEU A 64 -19.07 -2.09 8.91
CA LEU A 64 -18.53 -1.97 10.26
C LEU A 64 -19.40 -1.08 11.15
N LEU A 65 -20.32 -0.40 10.56
CA LEU A 65 -21.20 0.52 11.27
C LEU A 65 -22.40 -0.17 11.90
#